data_f01ab5f5a3ad0733b0b6a343eac00419
#
_entry.id   f01ab5f5a3ad0733b0b6a343eac00419
#
_cell.length_a   1.000
_cell.length_b   1.000
_cell.length_c   1.000
_cell.angle_alpha   90.00
_cell.angle_beta   90.00
_cell.angle_gamma   90.00
#
_symmetry.space_group_name_H-M   'P 1'
#
loop_
_entity.id
_entity.type
_entity.pdbx_description
1 polymer ?
#
loop_
_entity_poly.entity_id
_entity_poly.type
_entity_poly.pdbx_seq_one_letter_code
_entity_poly.pdbx_strand_id
1 'polypeptide(L)'
;MDCIELSLNDLQKRSYELADLVKETYEPDLIIFIAKGGYLIGKHLGDLLGVPIVPVYAERQASGLKTAVAPLLKILPKSVKLMLRKMEVNSGVHNKIKERQISFPNDAVVEQVRKAQRILIVDDSVDTGGSVVSILDALKEIDTSLVDIRVALLNVFTEAADKLPTHYCLFHNTIMITPMSNDSKENSQFISLYSQYLKENGMM
;
A
#
# COMPACT_ATOMS: atom_id res chain seq x y z
N MET A 1 -12.02 16.86 -6.69
CA MET A 1 -11.11 15.84 -6.12
C MET A 1 -10.16 16.58 -5.19
N ASP A 2 -10.21 16.23 -3.94
CA ASP A 2 -9.39 16.85 -2.89
C ASP A 2 -7.94 16.42 -3.01
N CYS A 3 -7.03 17.26 -2.53
CA CYS A 3 -5.60 16.98 -2.49
C CYS A 3 -5.09 17.33 -1.10
N ILE A 4 -4.50 16.36 -0.42
CA ILE A 4 -3.91 16.52 0.90
C ILE A 4 -2.44 16.15 0.90
N GLU A 5 -1.64 16.87 1.69
CA GLU A 5 -0.24 16.54 1.95
C GLU A 5 -0.14 16.13 3.41
N LEU A 6 0.37 14.93 3.67
CA LEU A 6 0.55 14.38 5.00
C LEU A 6 2.03 14.40 5.38
N SER A 7 2.35 14.96 6.53
CA SER A 7 3.65 14.76 7.17
C SER A 7 3.74 13.36 7.81
N LEU A 8 4.94 12.97 8.28
CA LEU A 8 5.12 11.73 9.06
C LEU A 8 4.20 11.69 10.27
N ASN A 9 4.06 12.82 10.97
CA ASN A 9 3.18 12.92 12.14
C ASN A 9 1.70 12.83 11.76
N ASP A 10 1.28 13.47 10.67
CA ASP A 10 -0.10 13.36 10.19
C ASP A 10 -0.42 11.95 9.72
N LEU A 11 0.51 11.31 9.00
CA LEU A 11 0.37 9.92 8.59
C LEU A 11 0.21 8.98 9.79
N GLN A 12 1.00 9.18 10.86
CA GLN A 12 0.87 8.41 12.09
C GLN A 12 -0.51 8.56 12.71
N LYS A 13 -1.03 9.79 12.85
CA LYS A 13 -2.37 10.04 13.37
C LYS A 13 -3.45 9.34 12.54
N ARG A 14 -3.38 9.46 11.20
CA ARG A 14 -4.32 8.78 10.31
C ARG A 14 -4.20 7.26 10.37
N SER A 15 -2.99 6.75 10.53
CA SER A 15 -2.79 5.30 10.73
C SER A 15 -3.42 4.81 12.03
N TYR A 16 -3.37 5.60 13.09
CA TYR A 16 -4.04 5.26 14.36
C TYR A 16 -5.56 5.30 14.23
N GLU A 17 -6.13 6.30 13.56
CA GLU A 17 -7.57 6.34 13.24
C GLU A 17 -7.99 5.09 12.44
N LEU A 18 -7.17 4.65 11.48
CA LEU A 18 -7.44 3.42 10.72
C LEU A 18 -7.33 2.17 11.60
N ALA A 19 -6.37 2.13 12.52
CA ALA A 19 -6.21 1.04 13.47
C ALA A 19 -7.40 0.93 14.42
N ASP A 20 -7.96 2.06 14.88
CA ASP A 20 -9.16 2.08 15.71
C ASP A 20 -10.37 1.49 14.96
N LEU A 21 -10.56 1.85 13.69
CA LEU A 21 -11.62 1.24 12.85
C LEU A 21 -11.44 -0.28 12.69
N VAL A 22 -10.20 -0.74 12.51
CA VAL A 22 -9.90 -2.18 12.43
C VAL A 22 -10.26 -2.86 13.74
N LYS A 23 -9.80 -2.31 14.87
CA LYS A 23 -9.94 -2.89 16.20
C LYS A 23 -11.40 -3.08 16.64
N GLU A 24 -12.32 -2.29 16.11
CA GLU A 24 -13.76 -2.41 16.44
C GLU A 24 -14.35 -3.76 16.01
N THR A 25 -13.84 -4.36 14.94
CA THR A 25 -14.48 -5.53 14.29
C THR A 25 -13.51 -6.61 13.87
N TYR A 26 -12.20 -6.43 14.07
CA TYR A 26 -11.19 -7.37 13.60
C TYR A 26 -9.92 -7.35 14.45
N GLU A 27 -9.42 -8.51 14.77
CA GLU A 27 -8.19 -8.73 15.51
C GLU A 27 -7.23 -9.52 14.62
N PRO A 28 -6.43 -8.88 13.75
CA PRO A 28 -5.46 -9.58 12.90
C PRO A 28 -4.35 -10.21 13.75
N ASP A 29 -3.79 -11.31 13.27
CA ASP A 29 -2.58 -11.92 13.83
C ASP A 29 -1.34 -11.69 12.95
N LEU A 30 -1.55 -11.16 11.73
CA LEU A 30 -0.49 -10.73 10.83
C LEU A 30 -0.95 -9.54 9.99
N ILE A 31 -0.08 -8.54 9.84
CA ILE A 31 -0.27 -7.43 8.90
C ILE A 31 0.67 -7.62 7.72
N ILE A 32 0.13 -7.65 6.50
CA ILE A 32 0.89 -7.63 5.25
C ILE A 32 0.80 -6.21 4.68
N PHE A 33 1.92 -5.49 4.62
CA PHE A 33 1.94 -4.19 3.97
C PHE A 33 2.48 -4.27 2.54
N ILE A 34 1.86 -3.53 1.61
CA ILE A 34 2.34 -3.45 0.23
C ILE A 34 3.55 -2.52 0.18
N ALA A 35 4.69 -3.04 -0.22
CA ALA A 35 5.94 -2.27 -0.30
C ALA A 35 5.91 -1.33 -1.54
N LYS A 36 6.27 -0.04 -1.39
CA LYS A 36 6.72 0.65 -0.17
C LYS A 36 5.60 1.45 0.51
N GLY A 37 4.49 1.68 -0.21
CA GLY A 37 3.43 2.60 0.19
C GLY A 37 2.79 2.26 1.55
N GLY A 38 2.55 0.98 1.79
CA GLY A 38 1.93 0.51 3.03
C GLY A 38 2.83 0.45 4.26
N TYR A 39 4.18 0.65 4.13
CA TYR A 39 5.11 0.37 5.24
C TYR A 39 4.81 1.14 6.52
N LEU A 40 4.79 2.49 6.47
CA LEU A 40 4.58 3.29 7.69
C LEU A 40 3.19 3.06 8.29
N ILE A 41 2.20 2.86 7.44
CA ILE A 41 0.84 2.57 7.88
C ILE A 41 0.82 1.21 8.59
N GLY A 42 1.36 0.17 7.95
CA GLY A 42 1.48 -1.16 8.53
C GLY A 42 2.25 -1.15 9.85
N LYS A 43 3.37 -0.38 9.91
CA LYS A 43 4.14 -0.21 11.15
C LYS A 43 3.32 0.40 12.27
N HIS A 44 2.61 1.50 12.01
CA HIS A 44 1.80 2.17 13.04
C HIS A 44 0.62 1.31 13.50
N LEU A 45 -0.02 0.58 12.57
CA LEU A 45 -1.07 -0.39 12.93
C LEU A 45 -0.49 -1.53 13.76
N GLY A 46 0.65 -2.09 13.33
CA GLY A 46 1.32 -3.17 14.05
C GLY A 46 1.74 -2.77 15.46
N ASP A 47 2.32 -1.57 15.62
CA ASP A 47 2.71 -1.03 16.93
C ASP A 47 1.49 -0.85 17.85
N LEU A 48 0.35 -0.36 17.34
CA LEU A 48 -0.86 -0.11 18.14
C LEU A 48 -1.62 -1.40 18.46
N LEU A 49 -1.68 -2.34 17.52
CA LEU A 49 -2.44 -3.59 17.68
C LEU A 49 -1.60 -4.71 18.33
N GLY A 50 -0.28 -4.52 18.46
CA GLY A 50 0.64 -5.55 18.95
C GLY A 50 0.82 -6.72 17.97
N VAL A 51 0.76 -6.47 16.67
CA VAL A 51 0.72 -7.47 15.60
C VAL A 51 1.98 -7.39 14.73
N PRO A 52 2.63 -8.53 14.39
CA PRO A 52 3.77 -8.54 13.48
C PRO A 52 3.39 -8.03 12.09
N ILE A 53 4.38 -7.38 11.43
CA ILE A 53 4.21 -6.85 10.08
C ILE A 53 5.20 -7.48 9.13
N VAL A 54 4.78 -7.76 7.90
CA VAL A 54 5.64 -8.28 6.84
C VAL A 54 5.39 -7.58 5.51
N PRO A 55 6.42 -7.36 4.67
CA PRO A 55 6.25 -6.79 3.35
C PRO A 55 5.79 -7.82 2.33
N VAL A 56 5.04 -7.35 1.34
CA VAL A 56 4.81 -8.01 0.06
C VAL A 56 5.16 -7.05 -1.06
N TYR A 57 5.87 -7.53 -2.08
CA TYR A 57 6.22 -6.77 -3.27
C TYR A 57 5.21 -7.07 -4.37
N ALA A 58 4.65 -6.01 -4.96
CA ALA A 58 3.69 -6.09 -6.06
C ALA A 58 4.21 -5.28 -7.26
N GLU A 59 5.05 -5.90 -8.07
CA GLU A 59 5.74 -5.24 -9.16
C GLU A 59 4.89 -5.22 -10.45
N ARG A 60 4.95 -4.09 -11.16
CA ARG A 60 4.35 -3.99 -12.50
C ARG A 60 5.24 -4.73 -13.48
N GLN A 61 4.69 -5.64 -14.26
CA GLN A 61 5.39 -6.15 -15.42
C GLN A 61 5.79 -4.95 -16.31
N ALA A 62 7.10 -4.79 -16.51
CA ALA A 62 7.66 -3.64 -17.18
C ALA A 62 7.18 -3.59 -18.65
N SER A 63 6.29 -2.66 -18.97
CA SER A 63 6.08 -2.28 -20.37
C SER A 63 7.20 -1.30 -20.74
N GLY A 64 8.10 -1.70 -21.64
CA GLY A 64 9.32 -0.97 -21.99
C GLY A 64 9.18 0.48 -22.48
N LEU A 65 7.96 0.99 -22.66
CA LEU A 65 7.72 2.38 -23.08
C LEU A 65 7.84 3.40 -21.92
N LYS A 66 7.62 2.99 -20.65
CA LYS A 66 7.66 3.93 -19.51
C LYS A 66 9.07 4.30 -19.06
N THR A 67 10.06 3.50 -19.39
CA THR A 67 11.48 3.75 -19.03
C THR A 67 12.06 4.97 -19.76
N ALA A 68 11.58 5.28 -20.96
CA ALA A 68 12.11 6.40 -21.77
C ALA A 68 11.61 7.78 -21.31
N VAL A 69 10.43 7.87 -20.66
CA VAL A 69 9.80 9.14 -20.26
C VAL A 69 10.03 9.48 -18.79
N ALA A 70 10.45 8.50 -17.98
CA ALA A 70 10.65 8.65 -16.54
C ALA A 70 11.62 9.80 -16.12
N PRO A 71 12.74 10.05 -16.81
CA PRO A 71 13.62 11.16 -16.47
C PRO A 71 12.98 12.52 -16.71
N LEU A 72 12.14 12.66 -17.73
CA LEU A 72 11.48 13.93 -18.09
C LEU A 72 10.41 14.30 -17.04
N LEU A 73 9.70 13.32 -16.51
CA LEU A 73 8.68 13.52 -15.47
C LEU A 73 9.27 13.99 -14.13
N LYS A 74 10.53 13.67 -13.84
CA LYS A 74 11.20 14.10 -12.60
C LYS A 74 11.45 15.61 -12.56
N ILE A 75 11.59 16.27 -13.71
CA ILE A 75 11.95 17.69 -13.83
C ILE A 75 10.71 18.62 -13.76
N LEU A 76 9.51 18.05 -13.91
CA LEU A 76 8.28 18.83 -13.94
C LEU A 76 7.96 19.48 -12.58
N PRO A 77 7.47 20.75 -12.56
CA PRO A 77 6.98 21.41 -11.36
C PRO A 77 5.87 20.60 -10.66
N LYS A 78 5.78 20.72 -9.32
CA LYS A 78 4.79 19.98 -8.48
C LYS A 78 3.35 20.20 -8.97
N SER A 79 3.01 21.42 -9.38
CA SER A 79 1.70 21.79 -9.93
C SER A 79 1.34 21.03 -11.22
N VAL A 80 2.31 20.87 -12.12
CA VAL A 80 2.13 20.14 -13.38
C VAL A 80 1.98 18.63 -13.12
N LYS A 81 2.76 18.06 -12.20
CA LYS A 81 2.62 16.66 -11.79
C LYS A 81 1.24 16.38 -11.18
N LEU A 82 0.74 17.27 -10.32
CA LEU A 82 -0.60 17.17 -9.74
C LEU A 82 -1.69 17.28 -10.81
N MET A 83 -1.53 18.18 -11.78
CA MET A 83 -2.47 18.30 -12.90
C MET A 83 -2.49 17.03 -13.75
N LEU A 84 -1.32 16.49 -14.10
CA LEU A 84 -1.20 15.24 -14.85
C LEU A 84 -1.83 14.07 -14.09
N ARG A 85 -1.61 13.98 -12.76
CA ARG A 85 -2.23 12.94 -11.94
C ARG A 85 -3.76 13.07 -11.88
N LYS A 86 -4.29 14.28 -11.77
CA LYS A 86 -5.74 14.52 -11.86
C LYS A 86 -6.30 14.10 -13.22
N MET A 87 -5.59 14.39 -14.30
CA MET A 87 -6.00 13.98 -15.65
C MET A 87 -5.92 12.46 -15.83
N GLU A 88 -4.88 11.82 -15.29
CA GLU A 88 -4.71 10.36 -15.34
C GLU A 88 -5.85 9.64 -14.62
N VAL A 89 -6.20 10.09 -13.41
CA VAL A 89 -7.33 9.53 -12.63
C VAL A 89 -8.67 9.77 -13.34
N ASN A 90 -8.89 10.95 -13.92
CA ASN A 90 -10.16 11.27 -14.60
C ASN A 90 -10.32 10.65 -15.99
N SER A 91 -9.23 10.22 -16.64
CA SER A 91 -9.25 9.71 -18.02
C SER A 91 -9.69 8.25 -18.15
N GLY A 92 -9.84 7.52 -17.03
CA GLY A 92 -10.23 6.10 -17.04
C GLY A 92 -9.24 5.17 -17.78
N VAL A 93 -8.04 5.66 -18.12
CA VAL A 93 -7.01 4.87 -18.83
C VAL A 93 -6.55 3.64 -18.03
N HIS A 94 -6.88 3.60 -16.73
CA HIS A 94 -6.54 2.51 -15.84
C HIS A 94 -7.63 1.43 -15.69
N ASN A 95 -8.70 1.44 -16.47
CA ASN A 95 -9.84 0.52 -16.33
C ASN A 95 -9.52 -0.98 -16.51
N LYS A 96 -8.29 -1.34 -16.84
CA LYS A 96 -7.85 -2.75 -16.84
C LYS A 96 -7.01 -3.02 -15.60
N ILE A 97 -7.50 -3.94 -14.76
CA ILE A 97 -6.69 -4.55 -13.70
C ILE A 97 -5.49 -5.19 -14.40
N LYS A 98 -4.30 -4.63 -14.17
CA LYS A 98 -3.05 -5.23 -14.66
C LYS A 98 -2.53 -6.12 -13.56
N GLU A 99 -2.36 -7.38 -13.87
CA GLU A 99 -1.71 -8.35 -12.99
C GLU A 99 -0.34 -7.82 -12.52
N ARG A 100 -0.04 -8.09 -11.26
CA ARG A 100 1.24 -7.78 -10.63
C ARG A 100 1.99 -9.07 -10.38
N GLN A 101 3.28 -9.03 -10.54
CA GLN A 101 4.13 -10.09 -10.03
C GLN A 101 4.27 -9.90 -8.52
N ILE A 102 3.82 -10.90 -7.77
CA ILE A 102 3.87 -10.89 -6.30
C ILE A 102 5.09 -11.68 -5.85
N SER A 103 5.82 -11.12 -4.89
CA SER A 103 6.93 -11.81 -4.23
C SER A 103 7.02 -11.43 -2.77
N PHE A 104 7.48 -12.38 -1.96
CA PHE A 104 7.83 -12.18 -0.56
C PHE A 104 9.36 -12.14 -0.41
N PRO A 105 9.91 -11.44 0.60
CA PRO A 105 11.36 -11.25 0.73
C PRO A 105 12.14 -12.57 0.88
N ASN A 106 11.58 -13.53 1.59
CA ASN A 106 12.21 -14.81 1.90
C ASN A 106 11.20 -15.85 2.39
N ASP A 107 11.64 -17.10 2.51
CA ASP A 107 10.80 -18.23 2.95
C ASP A 107 10.28 -18.06 4.39
N ALA A 108 11.01 -17.36 5.26
CA ALA A 108 10.57 -17.12 6.64
C ALA A 108 9.30 -16.25 6.67
N VAL A 109 9.19 -15.26 5.78
CA VAL A 109 7.98 -14.45 5.62
C VAL A 109 6.83 -15.31 5.06
N VAL A 110 7.09 -16.16 4.08
CA VAL A 110 6.07 -17.09 3.53
C VAL A 110 5.54 -18.02 4.64
N GLU A 111 6.42 -18.51 5.52
CA GLU A 111 6.00 -19.34 6.65
C GLU A 111 5.17 -18.57 7.70
N GLN A 112 5.47 -17.29 7.93
CA GLN A 112 4.62 -16.44 8.79
C GLN A 112 3.22 -16.28 8.18
N VAL A 113 3.14 -16.00 6.87
CA VAL A 113 1.88 -15.89 6.13
C VAL A 113 1.09 -17.20 6.20
N ARG A 114 1.74 -18.35 6.02
CA ARG A 114 1.09 -19.67 6.07
C ARG A 114 0.50 -20.00 7.44
N LYS A 115 1.11 -19.51 8.51
CA LYS A 115 0.66 -19.76 9.90
C LYS A 115 -0.41 -18.79 10.37
N ALA A 116 -0.57 -17.67 9.70
CA ALA A 116 -1.55 -16.67 10.06
C ALA A 116 -2.97 -17.16 9.80
N GLN A 117 -3.90 -16.78 10.65
CA GLN A 117 -5.32 -17.12 10.53
C GLN A 117 -6.17 -15.87 10.21
N ARG A 118 -5.69 -14.68 10.57
CA ARG A 118 -6.37 -13.40 10.35
C ARG A 118 -5.38 -12.40 9.81
N ILE A 119 -5.40 -12.21 8.51
CA ILE A 119 -4.46 -11.33 7.79
C ILE A 119 -5.10 -9.99 7.50
N LEU A 120 -4.40 -8.91 7.82
CA LEU A 120 -4.75 -7.55 7.40
C LEU A 120 -3.78 -7.07 6.32
N ILE A 121 -4.28 -6.86 5.10
CA ILE A 121 -3.50 -6.24 4.01
C ILE A 121 -3.63 -4.72 4.14
N VAL A 122 -2.50 -4.01 4.07
CA VAL A 122 -2.42 -2.56 4.28
C VAL A 122 -1.69 -1.86 3.13
N ASP A 123 -2.27 -0.76 2.63
CA ASP A 123 -1.63 0.14 1.65
C ASP A 123 -2.05 1.60 1.87
N ASP A 124 -1.34 2.55 1.25
CA ASP A 124 -1.66 3.98 1.34
C ASP A 124 -2.82 4.36 0.43
N SER A 125 -2.83 3.93 -0.81
CA SER A 125 -3.87 4.29 -1.77
C SER A 125 -4.02 3.26 -2.87
N VAL A 126 -5.26 2.94 -3.21
CA VAL A 126 -5.58 2.01 -4.28
C VAL A 126 -6.36 2.69 -5.40
N ASP A 127 -5.72 2.77 -6.57
CA ASP A 127 -6.30 3.39 -7.78
C ASP A 127 -7.21 2.40 -8.55
N THR A 128 -6.73 1.19 -8.84
CA THR A 128 -7.43 0.18 -9.67
C THR A 128 -7.60 -1.16 -9.00
N GLY A 129 -6.98 -1.35 -7.85
CA GLY A 129 -7.03 -2.60 -7.11
C GLY A 129 -6.07 -3.70 -7.55
N GLY A 130 -5.34 -3.51 -8.65
CA GLY A 130 -4.50 -4.57 -9.22
C GLY A 130 -3.49 -5.20 -8.25
N SER A 131 -2.87 -4.40 -7.39
CA SER A 131 -1.93 -4.93 -6.38
C SER A 131 -2.65 -5.80 -5.35
N VAL A 132 -3.77 -5.33 -4.82
CA VAL A 132 -4.53 -6.07 -3.80
C VAL A 132 -5.09 -7.38 -4.37
N VAL A 133 -5.69 -7.34 -5.58
CA VAL A 133 -6.21 -8.56 -6.25
C VAL A 133 -5.10 -9.57 -6.45
N SER A 134 -3.95 -9.16 -7.01
CA SER A 134 -2.82 -10.07 -7.23
C SER A 134 -2.26 -10.66 -5.93
N ILE A 135 -2.27 -9.90 -4.83
CA ILE A 135 -1.88 -10.41 -3.50
C ILE A 135 -2.89 -11.43 -2.99
N LEU A 136 -4.19 -11.13 -3.08
CA LEU A 136 -5.23 -12.08 -2.67
C LEU A 136 -5.14 -13.39 -3.45
N ASP A 137 -4.82 -13.34 -4.74
CA ASP A 137 -4.63 -14.54 -5.55
C ASP A 137 -3.36 -15.31 -5.16
N ALA A 138 -2.23 -14.60 -4.93
CA ALA A 138 -1.00 -15.22 -4.44
C ALA A 138 -1.16 -15.86 -3.05
N LEU A 139 -1.95 -15.27 -2.16
CA LEU A 139 -2.24 -15.85 -0.85
C LEU A 139 -3.04 -17.15 -0.96
N LYS A 140 -3.95 -17.29 -1.93
CA LYS A 140 -4.67 -18.55 -2.19
C LYS A 140 -3.72 -19.70 -2.58
N GLU A 141 -2.63 -19.37 -3.31
CA GLU A 141 -1.61 -20.35 -3.70
C GLU A 141 -0.74 -20.82 -2.51
N ILE A 142 -0.67 -20.06 -1.43
CA ILE A 142 0.08 -20.40 -0.20
C ILE A 142 -0.72 -21.30 0.75
N ASP A 143 -1.88 -21.83 0.33
CA ASP A 143 -2.77 -22.64 1.16
C ASP A 143 -3.35 -21.89 2.38
N THR A 144 -3.84 -20.70 2.12
CA THR A 144 -4.52 -19.85 3.11
C THR A 144 -6.05 -20.02 3.06
N SER A 145 -6.54 -21.20 2.69
CA SER A 145 -7.96 -21.45 2.40
C SER A 145 -8.93 -21.25 3.59
N LEU A 146 -8.39 -21.23 4.81
CA LEU A 146 -9.17 -21.02 6.04
C LEU A 146 -8.86 -19.64 6.70
N VAL A 147 -8.18 -18.75 6.01
CA VAL A 147 -7.74 -17.46 6.56
C VAL A 147 -8.79 -16.39 6.31
N ASP A 148 -9.17 -15.67 7.34
CA ASP A 148 -9.92 -14.42 7.20
C ASP A 148 -8.95 -13.31 6.76
N ILE A 149 -9.17 -12.77 5.57
CA ILE A 149 -8.31 -11.71 5.00
C ILE A 149 -9.14 -10.44 4.87
N ARG A 150 -8.66 -9.37 5.52
CA ARG A 150 -9.25 -8.04 5.39
C ARG A 150 -8.26 -7.04 4.82
N VAL A 151 -8.79 -5.95 4.26
CA VAL A 151 -8.02 -4.90 3.60
C VAL A 151 -8.30 -3.57 4.27
N ALA A 152 -7.25 -2.87 4.68
CA ALA A 152 -7.28 -1.55 5.27
C ALA A 152 -6.44 -0.57 4.45
N LEU A 153 -7.05 0.54 4.02
CA LEU A 153 -6.46 1.52 3.13
C LEU A 153 -6.61 2.93 3.72
N LEU A 154 -5.64 3.80 3.49
CA LEU A 154 -5.89 5.21 3.78
C LEU A 154 -6.88 5.80 2.77
N ASN A 155 -6.73 5.47 1.49
CA ASN A 155 -7.59 5.99 0.43
C ASN A 155 -7.94 4.93 -0.62
N VAL A 156 -9.17 4.99 -1.12
CA VAL A 156 -9.62 4.19 -2.25
C VAL A 156 -10.28 5.08 -3.29
N PHE A 157 -9.94 4.86 -4.55
CA PHE A 157 -10.66 5.49 -5.66
C PHE A 157 -11.88 4.66 -6.05
N THR A 158 -12.97 5.32 -6.49
CA THR A 158 -14.26 4.67 -6.79
C THR A 158 -14.11 3.47 -7.73
N GLU A 159 -13.27 3.59 -8.76
CA GLU A 159 -13.03 2.51 -9.71
C GLU A 159 -12.45 1.23 -9.09
N ALA A 160 -11.76 1.37 -7.97
CA ALA A 160 -11.20 0.25 -7.21
C ALA A 160 -12.19 -0.27 -6.16
N ALA A 161 -12.96 0.61 -5.53
CA ALA A 161 -13.90 0.26 -4.47
C ALA A 161 -14.93 -0.77 -4.93
N ASP A 162 -15.41 -0.66 -6.18
CA ASP A 162 -16.38 -1.60 -6.76
C ASP A 162 -15.80 -3.00 -7.07
N LYS A 163 -14.47 -3.14 -7.06
CA LYS A 163 -13.76 -4.34 -7.49
C LYS A 163 -13.04 -5.06 -6.36
N LEU A 164 -12.91 -4.39 -5.21
CA LEU A 164 -12.11 -4.90 -4.09
C LEU A 164 -12.92 -5.05 -2.82
N PRO A 165 -12.66 -6.07 -2.02
CA PRO A 165 -13.15 -6.15 -0.67
C PRO A 165 -12.39 -5.14 0.22
N THR A 166 -12.73 -3.85 0.13
CA THR A 166 -12.20 -2.83 1.04
C THR A 166 -13.02 -2.86 2.32
N HIS A 167 -12.40 -3.28 3.42
CA HIS A 167 -13.08 -3.42 4.71
C HIS A 167 -12.98 -2.16 5.55
N TYR A 168 -11.81 -1.49 5.49
CA TYR A 168 -11.51 -0.28 6.26
C TYR A 168 -10.87 0.77 5.36
N CYS A 169 -11.40 1.99 5.39
CA CYS A 169 -10.86 3.09 4.59
C CYS A 169 -11.19 4.43 5.25
N LEU A 170 -10.24 5.38 5.24
CA LEU A 170 -10.47 6.72 5.79
C LEU A 170 -10.89 7.73 4.73
N PHE A 171 -10.32 7.65 3.53
CA PHE A 171 -10.53 8.62 2.47
C PHE A 171 -11.01 7.97 1.19
N HIS A 172 -11.84 8.69 0.46
CA HIS A 172 -12.32 8.29 -0.85
C HIS A 172 -11.99 9.36 -1.89
N ASN A 173 -11.51 8.94 -3.05
CA ASN A 173 -11.23 9.82 -4.20
C ASN A 173 -10.34 11.02 -3.86
N THR A 174 -9.39 10.86 -2.94
CA THR A 174 -8.51 11.91 -2.47
C THR A 174 -7.10 11.70 -3.02
N ILE A 175 -6.50 12.73 -3.61
CA ILE A 175 -5.09 12.70 -4.00
C ILE A 175 -4.26 12.98 -2.76
N MET A 176 -3.41 12.03 -2.37
CA MET A 176 -2.54 12.17 -1.21
C MET A 176 -1.07 12.28 -1.61
N ILE A 177 -0.36 13.23 -1.01
CA ILE A 177 1.10 13.27 -1.01
C ILE A 177 1.52 12.80 0.38
N THR A 178 1.98 11.56 0.45
CA THR A 178 2.45 10.93 1.68
C THR A 178 3.97 11.00 1.78
N PRO A 179 4.58 10.78 2.95
CA PRO A 179 6.04 10.69 3.10
C PRO A 179 6.68 9.64 2.17
N MET A 180 5.95 8.60 1.77
CA MET A 180 6.39 7.58 0.83
C MET A 180 6.48 8.08 -0.62
N SER A 181 5.82 9.19 -0.93
CA SER A 181 5.86 9.81 -2.26
C SER A 181 7.19 10.50 -2.52
N ASN A 182 7.74 10.34 -3.72
CA ASN A 182 8.96 11.03 -4.15
C ASN A 182 8.83 12.57 -4.15
N ASP A 183 7.62 13.09 -4.15
CA ASP A 183 7.34 14.52 -4.14
C ASP A 183 7.19 15.11 -2.71
N SER A 184 7.25 14.25 -1.69
CA SER A 184 7.21 14.67 -0.28
C SER A 184 8.57 15.23 0.17
N LYS A 185 8.52 16.28 1.01
CA LYS A 185 9.72 16.84 1.68
C LYS A 185 10.34 15.84 2.66
N GLU A 186 9.55 14.92 3.21
CA GLU A 186 9.97 13.95 4.21
C GLU A 186 10.31 12.57 3.59
N ASN A 187 10.36 12.47 2.25
CA ASN A 187 10.66 11.22 1.58
C ASN A 187 12.04 10.64 1.94
N SER A 188 13.06 11.47 2.11
CA SER A 188 14.39 11.01 2.52
C SER A 188 14.38 10.36 3.91
N GLN A 189 13.62 10.91 4.84
CA GLN A 189 13.46 10.36 6.18
C GLN A 189 12.69 9.02 6.13
N PHE A 190 11.62 8.97 5.33
CA PHE A 190 10.92 7.72 5.07
C PHE A 190 11.83 6.62 4.52
N ILE A 191 12.67 6.92 3.52
CA ILE A 191 13.60 5.97 2.92
C ILE A 191 14.57 5.42 3.98
N SER A 192 15.07 6.28 4.89
CA SER A 192 15.94 5.87 5.98
C SER A 192 15.23 4.88 6.92
N LEU A 193 14.02 5.20 7.36
CA LEU A 193 13.21 4.35 8.23
C LEU A 193 12.90 2.99 7.58
N TYR A 194 12.52 2.99 6.32
CA TYR A 194 12.23 1.76 5.59
C TYR A 194 13.47 0.89 5.38
N SER A 195 14.60 1.50 5.03
CA SER A 195 15.88 0.77 4.88
C SER A 195 16.35 0.17 6.20
N GLN A 196 16.16 0.88 7.31
CA GLN A 196 16.47 0.37 8.64
C GLN A 196 15.61 -0.86 8.96
N TYR A 197 14.30 -0.78 8.73
CA TYR A 197 13.39 -1.91 8.93
C TYR A 197 13.81 -3.15 8.13
N LEU A 198 14.15 -2.99 6.85
CA LEU A 198 14.58 -4.11 6.00
C LEU A 198 15.87 -4.76 6.52
N LYS A 199 16.84 -3.95 7.00
CA LYS A 199 18.10 -4.46 7.59
C LYS A 199 17.87 -5.24 8.88
N GLU A 200 17.06 -4.67 9.78
CA GLU A 200 16.75 -5.29 11.09
C GLU A 200 16.03 -6.63 10.94
N ASN A 201 15.30 -6.82 9.86
CA ASN A 201 14.54 -8.04 9.57
C ASN A 201 15.24 -8.97 8.55
N GLY A 202 16.48 -8.71 8.15
CA GLY A 202 17.23 -9.56 7.24
C GLY A 202 16.63 -9.66 5.83
N MET A 203 16.01 -8.57 5.36
CA MET A 203 15.29 -8.50 4.07
C MET A 203 16.07 -7.67 3.01
N MET A 204 17.35 -7.40 3.26
CA MET A 204 18.25 -6.69 2.32
C MET A 204 19.34 -7.62 1.84
#